data_29a535fd6ececb3eeaa94775dabd39f6
#
_entry.id   29a535fd6ececb3eeaa94775dabd39f6
#
_cell.length_a   1.000
_cell.length_b   1.000
_cell.length_c   1.000
_cell.angle_alpha   90.00
_cell.angle_beta   90.00
_cell.angle_gamma   90.00
#
_symmetry.space_group_name_H-M   'P 1'
#
loop_
_entity.id
_entity.type
_entity.pdbx_description
1 polymer ?
#
loop_
_entity_poly.entity_id
_entity_poly.type
_entity_poly.pdbx_seq_one_letter_code
_entity_poly.pdbx_strand_id
1 'polypeptide(L)'
;MSKEIYDLYLKMGLSEKVLKMAEEAESGLKERFKKIDGIAEYNQLKVLHAMQKNRVSEAHLGTSTGYGYNDIGRDTLEQVYADVFHTEAALVRPQITCGTHALTVALAGNVRPGDEIFSPVGLPYDTLQGVIGIREEKGCLKEYGITYNGVDLKKDGSFDYDAIREGINEKTRLVTIQRSKGYADRPTLSVERIGELIKFIKNIKPDVICMVDNCYGEFIETIEPSDVGADMVVGSLIKNPGGGLAPVGGYICGKKEYVDNAAFRLTAPGLGSELGASLGVNPSFYQGLFLAPTVSAGALKGAIFAARLYEKLGYRVIPNGTEERYDIIQAVELETPEKLIAFCKGIQAAAPVDSHVTPVSYTHLTLPTSDL
;
A
#
# COMPACT_ATOMS: atom_id res chain seq x y z
N MET A 1 -5.97 -27.85 -16.04
CA MET A 1 -6.17 -26.87 -17.15
C MET A 1 -6.95 -27.51 -18.28
N SER A 2 -7.84 -26.78 -19.01
CA SER A 2 -8.49 -27.34 -20.20
C SER A 2 -7.51 -27.45 -21.37
N LYS A 3 -7.80 -28.36 -22.33
CA LYS A 3 -6.93 -28.57 -23.49
C LYS A 3 -6.76 -27.30 -24.32
N GLU A 4 -7.84 -26.55 -24.49
CA GLU A 4 -7.83 -25.30 -25.28
C GLU A 4 -6.91 -24.24 -24.67
N ILE A 5 -6.93 -24.09 -23.34
CA ILE A 5 -6.03 -23.17 -22.61
C ILE A 5 -4.59 -23.65 -22.69
N TYR A 6 -4.35 -24.95 -22.56
CA TYR A 6 -3.03 -25.53 -22.67
C TYR A 6 -2.42 -25.29 -24.05
N ASP A 7 -3.18 -25.57 -25.12
CA ASP A 7 -2.77 -25.35 -26.51
C ASP A 7 -2.48 -23.86 -26.80
N LEU A 8 -3.25 -22.95 -26.18
CA LEU A 8 -3.02 -21.50 -26.31
C LEU A 8 -1.68 -21.07 -25.67
N TYR A 9 -1.38 -21.57 -24.48
CA TYR A 9 -0.09 -21.28 -23.84
C TYR A 9 1.10 -21.80 -24.67
N LEU A 10 1.00 -22.99 -25.26
CA LEU A 10 2.02 -23.48 -26.18
C LEU A 10 2.21 -22.57 -27.40
N LYS A 11 1.11 -22.07 -27.98
CA LYS A 11 1.16 -21.09 -29.10
C LYS A 11 1.79 -19.76 -28.68
N MET A 12 1.66 -19.36 -27.42
CA MET A 12 2.32 -18.18 -26.83
C MET A 12 3.80 -18.43 -26.51
N GLY A 13 4.33 -19.62 -26.76
CA GLY A 13 5.74 -19.94 -26.57
C GLY A 13 6.14 -20.50 -25.20
N LEU A 14 5.16 -20.83 -24.34
CA LEU A 14 5.45 -21.53 -23.09
C LEU A 14 5.79 -22.99 -23.38
N SER A 15 6.81 -23.53 -22.70
CA SER A 15 7.18 -24.94 -22.86
C SER A 15 6.25 -25.87 -22.04
N GLU A 16 6.06 -27.09 -22.53
CA GLU A 16 5.30 -28.13 -21.79
C GLU A 16 5.86 -28.34 -20.37
N LYS A 17 7.18 -28.28 -20.21
CA LYS A 17 7.83 -28.39 -18.90
C LYS A 17 7.36 -27.31 -17.93
N VAL A 18 7.28 -26.06 -18.36
CA VAL A 18 6.82 -24.93 -17.54
C VAL A 18 5.33 -25.07 -17.22
N LEU A 19 4.51 -25.46 -18.20
CA LEU A 19 3.07 -25.66 -17.98
C LEU A 19 2.80 -26.76 -16.96
N LYS A 20 3.50 -27.89 -17.03
CA LYS A 20 3.40 -28.96 -16.05
C LYS A 20 3.78 -28.51 -14.64
N MET A 21 4.89 -27.75 -14.51
CA MET A 21 5.31 -27.20 -13.22
C MET A 21 4.30 -26.21 -12.66
N ALA A 22 3.69 -25.40 -13.52
CA ALA A 22 2.64 -24.45 -13.12
C ALA A 22 1.38 -25.17 -12.62
N GLU A 23 0.92 -26.21 -13.30
CA GLU A 23 -0.22 -27.03 -12.85
C GLU A 23 0.05 -27.70 -11.50
N GLU A 24 1.25 -28.23 -11.31
CA GLU A 24 1.66 -28.79 -10.02
C GLU A 24 1.73 -27.75 -8.91
N ALA A 25 2.21 -26.54 -9.20
CA ALA A 25 2.23 -25.43 -8.23
C ALA A 25 0.81 -25.01 -7.84
N GLU A 26 -0.08 -24.84 -8.82
CA GLU A 26 -1.47 -24.42 -8.60
C GLU A 26 -2.30 -25.47 -7.86
N SER A 27 -2.08 -26.75 -8.14
CA SER A 27 -2.88 -27.85 -7.57
C SER A 27 -2.90 -27.84 -6.04
N GLY A 28 -1.81 -27.43 -5.39
CA GLY A 28 -1.69 -27.31 -3.94
C GLY A 28 -2.24 -26.01 -3.34
N LEU A 29 -2.76 -25.09 -4.15
CA LEU A 29 -3.18 -23.75 -3.71
C LEU A 29 -4.69 -23.55 -3.65
N LYS A 30 -5.49 -24.53 -4.06
CA LYS A 30 -6.96 -24.39 -4.20
C LYS A 30 -7.65 -23.90 -2.92
N GLU A 31 -7.37 -24.52 -1.78
CA GLU A 31 -8.00 -24.13 -0.51
C GLU A 31 -7.54 -22.73 -0.05
N ARG A 32 -6.28 -22.40 -0.29
CA ARG A 32 -5.76 -21.08 0.01
C ARG A 32 -6.40 -20.01 -0.86
N PHE A 33 -6.56 -20.28 -2.15
CA PHE A 33 -7.24 -19.36 -3.08
C PHE A 33 -8.71 -19.16 -2.71
N LYS A 34 -9.41 -20.23 -2.29
CA LYS A 34 -10.77 -20.14 -1.80
C LYS A 34 -10.89 -19.25 -0.54
N LYS A 35 -9.93 -19.31 0.37
CA LYS A 35 -9.88 -18.41 1.54
C LYS A 35 -9.73 -16.95 1.09
N ILE A 36 -8.83 -16.69 0.12
CA ILE A 36 -8.61 -15.35 -0.45
C ILE A 36 -9.87 -14.85 -1.15
N ASP A 37 -10.58 -15.70 -1.89
CA ASP A 37 -11.84 -15.35 -2.54
C ASP A 37 -12.91 -14.94 -1.52
N GLY A 38 -13.01 -15.63 -0.39
CA GLY A 38 -13.91 -15.24 0.69
C GLY A 38 -13.59 -13.88 1.32
N ILE A 39 -12.30 -13.57 1.47
CA ILE A 39 -11.86 -12.24 1.93
C ILE A 39 -12.21 -11.17 0.88
N ALA A 40 -11.98 -11.45 -0.39
CA ALA A 40 -12.32 -10.54 -1.48
C ALA A 40 -13.83 -10.28 -1.54
N GLU A 41 -14.67 -11.31 -1.40
CA GLU A 41 -16.12 -11.19 -1.35
C GLU A 41 -16.57 -10.30 -0.19
N TYR A 42 -16.04 -10.53 1.02
CA TYR A 42 -16.32 -9.67 2.18
C TYR A 42 -15.98 -8.21 1.91
N ASN A 43 -14.79 -7.93 1.43
CA ASN A 43 -14.36 -6.56 1.12
C ASN A 43 -15.15 -5.94 -0.03
N GLN A 44 -15.56 -6.75 -1.03
CA GLN A 44 -16.43 -6.30 -2.12
C GLN A 44 -17.79 -5.85 -1.59
N LEU A 45 -18.38 -6.61 -0.67
CA LEU A 45 -19.64 -6.25 -0.02
C LEU A 45 -19.48 -5.00 0.86
N LYS A 46 -18.36 -4.84 1.56
CA LYS A 46 -18.03 -3.65 2.34
C LYS A 46 -18.00 -2.39 1.46
N VAL A 47 -17.30 -2.45 0.32
CA VAL A 47 -17.25 -1.33 -0.64
C VAL A 47 -18.63 -1.05 -1.25
N LEU A 48 -19.34 -2.08 -1.68
CA LEU A 48 -20.69 -1.95 -2.24
C LEU A 48 -21.64 -1.27 -1.23
N HIS A 49 -21.61 -1.73 0.02
CA HIS A 49 -22.46 -1.15 1.08
C HIS A 49 -22.12 0.33 1.34
N ALA A 50 -20.82 0.69 1.38
CA ALA A 50 -20.40 2.07 1.55
C ALA A 50 -20.90 2.97 0.40
N MET A 51 -20.82 2.50 -0.83
CA MET A 51 -21.34 3.24 -2.01
C MET A 51 -22.86 3.42 -1.92
N GLN A 52 -23.60 2.37 -1.55
CA GLN A 52 -25.07 2.44 -1.37
C GLN A 52 -25.47 3.37 -0.24
N LYS A 53 -24.79 3.28 0.92
CA LYS A 53 -25.01 4.16 2.08
C LYS A 53 -24.85 5.64 1.72
N ASN A 54 -23.83 5.96 0.93
CA ASN A 54 -23.54 7.31 0.45
C ASN A 54 -24.32 7.67 -0.83
N ARG A 55 -25.28 6.84 -1.26
CA ARG A 55 -26.16 7.08 -2.40
C ARG A 55 -25.40 7.47 -3.67
N VAL A 56 -24.28 6.80 -3.93
CA VAL A 56 -23.50 7.04 -5.15
C VAL A 56 -24.41 6.90 -6.38
N SER A 57 -24.37 7.91 -7.25
CA SER A 57 -25.19 7.99 -8.46
C SER A 57 -24.32 8.46 -9.63
N GLU A 58 -24.87 8.43 -10.84
CA GLU A 58 -24.19 8.89 -12.06
C GLU A 58 -23.68 10.35 -11.93
N ALA A 59 -24.40 11.21 -11.21
CA ALA A 59 -24.00 12.59 -10.99
C ALA A 59 -22.63 12.74 -10.29
N HIS A 60 -22.25 11.77 -9.44
CA HIS A 60 -20.96 11.75 -8.74
C HIS A 60 -19.77 11.40 -9.65
N LEU A 61 -20.04 10.85 -10.84
CA LEU A 61 -19.03 10.54 -11.85
C LEU A 61 -18.64 11.77 -12.69
N GLY A 62 -19.33 12.90 -12.48
CA GLY A 62 -19.05 14.16 -13.15
C GLY A 62 -17.64 14.71 -12.83
N THR A 63 -17.27 15.75 -13.52
CA THR A 63 -15.97 16.42 -13.38
C THR A 63 -16.13 17.84 -12.88
N SER A 64 -15.15 18.30 -12.12
CA SER A 64 -14.94 19.72 -11.80
C SER A 64 -13.58 20.21 -12.29
N THR A 65 -13.47 21.51 -12.50
CA THR A 65 -12.24 22.21 -12.89
C THR A 65 -12.06 23.46 -12.03
N GLY A 66 -10.93 24.13 -12.16
CA GLY A 66 -10.64 25.33 -11.39
C GLY A 66 -10.47 25.03 -9.90
N TYR A 67 -11.18 25.74 -9.07
CA TYR A 67 -11.11 25.55 -7.61
C TYR A 67 -11.77 24.23 -7.13
N GLY A 68 -12.74 23.71 -7.87
CA GLY A 68 -13.46 22.50 -7.50
C GLY A 68 -14.34 22.66 -6.27
N TYR A 69 -14.88 23.85 -5.99
CA TYR A 69 -15.86 24.04 -4.92
C TYR A 69 -17.12 23.20 -5.18
N ASN A 70 -17.65 22.59 -4.13
CA ASN A 70 -18.86 21.77 -4.18
C ASN A 70 -18.80 20.62 -5.20
N ASP A 71 -17.62 20.03 -5.39
CA ASP A 71 -17.48 18.80 -6.19
C ASP A 71 -18.13 17.64 -5.44
N ILE A 72 -19.39 17.36 -5.78
CA ILE A 72 -20.19 16.31 -5.12
C ILE A 72 -19.57 14.93 -5.30
N GLY A 73 -18.91 14.68 -6.44
CA GLY A 73 -18.24 13.39 -6.70
C GLY A 73 -17.06 13.17 -5.79
N ARG A 74 -16.18 14.18 -5.67
CA ARG A 74 -15.06 14.17 -4.75
C ARG A 74 -15.51 14.00 -3.29
N ASP A 75 -16.44 14.84 -2.86
CA ASP A 75 -16.86 14.87 -1.45
C ASP A 75 -17.55 13.57 -1.05
N THR A 76 -18.38 12.99 -1.94
CA THR A 76 -19.01 11.69 -1.69
C THR A 76 -17.99 10.54 -1.73
N LEU A 77 -16.99 10.59 -2.61
CA LEU A 77 -15.93 9.58 -2.65
C LEU A 77 -15.15 9.54 -1.32
N GLU A 78 -14.85 10.69 -0.74
CA GLU A 78 -14.19 10.79 0.57
C GLU A 78 -15.04 10.16 1.68
N GLN A 79 -16.35 10.36 1.65
CA GLN A 79 -17.27 9.69 2.60
C GLN A 79 -17.30 8.16 2.38
N VAL A 80 -17.31 7.71 1.12
CA VAL A 80 -17.23 6.28 0.80
C VAL A 80 -15.92 5.67 1.35
N TYR A 81 -14.78 6.35 1.17
CA TYR A 81 -13.51 5.90 1.74
C TYR A 81 -13.54 5.88 3.27
N ALA A 82 -14.09 6.91 3.91
CA ALA A 82 -14.24 6.95 5.37
C ALA A 82 -15.05 5.76 5.88
N ASP A 83 -16.14 5.41 5.20
CA ASP A 83 -16.98 4.24 5.55
C ASP A 83 -16.25 2.90 5.28
N VAL A 84 -15.53 2.76 4.17
CA VAL A 84 -14.77 1.54 3.84
C VAL A 84 -13.65 1.28 4.84
N PHE A 85 -12.98 2.33 5.29
CA PHE A 85 -11.89 2.24 6.27
C PHE A 85 -12.35 2.47 7.71
N HIS A 86 -13.66 2.59 7.98
CA HIS A 86 -14.26 2.82 9.29
C HIS A 86 -13.61 4.00 10.04
N THR A 87 -13.46 5.14 9.38
CA THR A 87 -12.83 6.35 9.90
C THR A 87 -13.79 7.53 9.93
N GLU A 88 -13.44 8.59 10.68
CA GLU A 88 -14.27 9.79 10.80
C GLU A 88 -14.28 10.64 9.53
N ALA A 89 -13.16 10.63 8.79
CA ALA A 89 -12.96 11.41 7.57
C ALA A 89 -11.94 10.73 6.65
N ALA A 90 -11.97 11.15 5.39
CA ALA A 90 -10.97 10.80 4.40
C ALA A 90 -10.62 12.00 3.51
N LEU A 91 -9.41 11.99 2.98
CA LEU A 91 -8.92 12.90 1.93
C LEU A 91 -8.45 12.04 0.77
N VAL A 92 -9.16 12.09 -0.37
CA VAL A 92 -8.92 11.24 -1.54
C VAL A 92 -8.79 12.12 -2.77
N ARG A 93 -7.56 12.31 -3.26
CA ARG A 93 -7.28 13.40 -4.19
C ARG A 93 -6.34 13.02 -5.33
N PRO A 94 -6.64 13.47 -6.57
CA PRO A 94 -5.68 13.39 -7.67
C PRO A 94 -4.47 14.32 -7.47
N GLN A 95 -4.60 15.37 -6.68
CA GLN A 95 -3.51 16.28 -6.32
C GLN A 95 -2.46 15.65 -5.41
N ILE A 96 -2.77 14.53 -4.79
CA ILE A 96 -1.80 13.68 -4.09
C ILE A 96 -1.15 12.78 -5.15
N THR A 97 0.05 13.10 -5.58
CA THR A 97 0.68 12.51 -6.78
C THR A 97 1.05 11.03 -6.63
N CYS A 98 1.30 10.54 -5.41
CA CYS A 98 1.72 9.17 -5.11
C CYS A 98 1.62 8.86 -3.62
N GLY A 99 1.92 7.62 -3.22
CA GLY A 99 1.93 7.20 -1.81
C GLY A 99 2.90 8.00 -0.95
N THR A 100 4.12 8.25 -1.43
CA THR A 100 5.09 9.09 -0.71
C THR A 100 4.55 10.50 -0.46
N HIS A 101 3.85 11.09 -1.44
CA HIS A 101 3.22 12.39 -1.26
C HIS A 101 2.07 12.33 -0.25
N ALA A 102 1.25 11.28 -0.26
CA ALA A 102 0.21 11.08 0.76
C ALA A 102 0.80 11.02 2.18
N LEU A 103 1.86 10.24 2.37
CA LEU A 103 2.58 10.15 3.64
C LEU A 103 3.21 11.49 4.03
N THR A 104 3.81 12.21 3.07
CA THR A 104 4.39 13.55 3.30
C THR A 104 3.33 14.52 3.81
N VAL A 105 2.17 14.56 3.16
CA VAL A 105 1.06 15.44 3.52
C VAL A 105 0.51 15.09 4.91
N ALA A 106 0.33 13.80 5.20
CA ALA A 106 -0.15 13.32 6.48
C ALA A 106 0.84 13.66 7.62
N LEU A 107 2.14 13.40 7.42
CA LEU A 107 3.18 13.74 8.39
C LEU A 107 3.27 15.26 8.60
N ALA A 108 3.54 16.01 7.54
CA ALA A 108 3.77 17.46 7.62
C ALA A 108 2.54 18.25 8.08
N GLY A 109 1.34 17.71 7.90
CA GLY A 109 0.11 18.28 8.45
C GLY A 109 0.03 18.15 9.98
N ASN A 110 0.58 17.07 10.53
CA ASN A 110 0.33 16.67 11.92
C ASN A 110 1.54 16.77 12.87
N VAL A 111 2.69 17.23 12.38
CA VAL A 111 3.86 17.56 13.21
C VAL A 111 4.17 19.05 13.16
N ARG A 112 4.85 19.53 14.18
CA ARG A 112 5.27 20.94 14.33
C ARG A 112 6.75 21.01 14.70
N PRO A 113 7.45 22.15 14.49
CA PRO A 113 8.84 22.31 14.92
C PRO A 113 9.03 21.93 16.40
N GLY A 114 10.00 21.06 16.67
CA GLY A 114 10.26 20.49 17.98
C GLY A 114 9.65 19.11 18.23
N ASP A 115 8.72 18.68 17.40
CA ASP A 115 8.13 17.33 17.48
C ASP A 115 9.10 16.25 16.96
N GLU A 116 8.84 15.02 17.40
CA GLU A 116 9.54 13.82 16.97
C GLU A 116 8.60 12.85 16.25
N ILE A 117 9.06 12.30 15.13
CA ILE A 117 8.48 11.13 14.46
C ILE A 117 9.22 9.88 14.93
N PHE A 118 8.48 8.85 15.34
CA PHE A 118 9.03 7.59 15.81
C PHE A 118 8.60 6.42 14.94
N SER A 119 9.54 5.52 14.57
CA SER A 119 9.22 4.26 13.87
C SER A 119 9.54 3.06 14.77
N PRO A 120 8.55 2.26 15.16
CA PRO A 120 8.74 1.06 16.00
C PRO A 120 9.04 -0.22 15.21
N VAL A 121 9.19 -0.13 13.88
CA VAL A 121 9.27 -1.29 12.96
C VAL A 121 10.43 -1.19 11.98
N GLY A 122 11.48 -0.47 12.36
CA GLY A 122 12.66 -0.22 11.53
C GLY A 122 12.54 1.04 10.68
N LEU A 123 13.50 1.18 9.77
CA LEU A 123 13.54 2.33 8.85
C LEU A 123 12.29 2.35 7.95
N PRO A 124 11.68 3.52 7.77
CA PRO A 124 10.62 3.69 6.79
C PRO A 124 11.12 3.42 5.37
N TYR A 125 10.17 3.25 4.44
CA TYR A 125 10.45 3.13 3.02
C TYR A 125 11.41 4.22 2.53
N ASP A 126 12.27 3.90 1.58
CA ASP A 126 13.42 4.72 1.16
C ASP A 126 13.07 6.18 0.80
N THR A 127 11.99 6.40 0.04
CA THR A 127 11.57 7.75 -0.32
C THR A 127 11.04 8.52 0.90
N LEU A 128 10.45 7.84 1.88
CA LEU A 128 10.00 8.48 3.12
C LEU A 128 11.18 8.86 4.02
N GLN A 129 12.30 8.15 3.94
CA GLN A 129 13.54 8.54 4.65
C GLN A 129 14.03 9.91 4.19
N GLY A 130 13.94 10.22 2.87
CA GLY A 130 14.23 11.55 2.34
C GLY A 130 13.26 12.62 2.84
N VAL A 131 11.94 12.31 2.88
CA VAL A 131 10.92 13.24 3.40
C VAL A 131 11.15 13.60 4.87
N ILE A 132 11.45 12.61 5.69
CA ILE A 132 11.71 12.82 7.13
C ILE A 132 13.06 13.53 7.36
N GLY A 133 14.07 13.24 6.53
CA GLY A 133 15.44 13.74 6.66
C GLY A 133 16.37 12.76 7.38
N ILE A 134 16.05 11.46 7.36
CA ILE A 134 16.96 10.36 7.74
C ILE A 134 18.08 10.29 6.70
N ARG A 135 17.71 10.32 5.42
CA ARG A 135 18.59 10.63 4.31
C ARG A 135 18.52 12.13 4.04
N GLU A 136 19.66 12.78 3.87
CA GLU A 136 19.73 14.23 3.67
C GLU A 136 19.13 14.61 2.31
N GLU A 137 18.00 15.31 2.37
CA GLU A 137 17.30 15.88 1.21
C GLU A 137 16.85 17.30 1.53
N LYS A 138 16.91 18.19 0.54
CA LYS A 138 16.42 19.58 0.70
C LYS A 138 14.90 19.61 0.84
N GLY A 139 14.41 20.41 1.77
CA GLY A 139 12.98 20.53 2.07
C GLY A 139 12.42 19.40 2.91
N CYS A 140 13.27 18.52 3.48
CA CYS A 140 12.85 17.48 4.39
C CYS A 140 12.34 18.03 5.72
N LEU A 141 11.59 17.23 6.47
CA LEU A 141 11.00 17.66 7.75
C LEU A 141 12.05 18.04 8.79
N LYS A 142 13.24 17.45 8.74
CA LYS A 142 14.37 17.81 9.61
C LYS A 142 14.78 19.29 9.48
N GLU A 143 14.74 19.84 8.27
CA GLU A 143 15.04 21.28 8.06
C GLU A 143 14.01 22.21 8.72
N TYR A 144 12.80 21.70 9.00
CA TYR A 144 11.74 22.41 9.73
C TYR A 144 11.71 22.10 11.21
N GLY A 145 12.79 21.49 11.76
CA GLY A 145 12.96 21.24 13.19
C GLY A 145 12.21 20.03 13.71
N ILE A 146 11.79 19.10 12.85
CA ILE A 146 11.23 17.81 13.25
C ILE A 146 12.38 16.81 13.41
N THR A 147 12.35 16.03 14.47
CA THR A 147 13.34 14.97 14.75
C THR A 147 12.77 13.59 14.41
N TYR A 148 13.66 12.64 14.22
CA TYR A 148 13.29 11.24 13.98
C TYR A 148 14.05 10.34 14.95
N ASN A 149 13.34 9.31 15.43
CA ASN A 149 13.90 8.19 16.17
C ASN A 149 13.20 6.89 15.74
N GLY A 150 13.84 5.75 15.88
CA GLY A 150 13.27 4.48 15.49
C GLY A 150 13.96 3.28 16.11
N VAL A 151 13.24 2.17 16.14
CA VAL A 151 13.65 0.88 16.68
C VAL A 151 13.39 -0.20 15.63
N ASP A 152 14.38 -1.05 15.39
CA ASP A 152 14.25 -2.19 14.49
C ASP A 152 13.43 -3.32 15.12
N LEU A 153 12.84 -4.17 14.28
CA LEU A 153 12.31 -5.45 14.75
C LEU A 153 13.45 -6.34 15.27
N LYS A 154 13.16 -7.20 16.23
CA LYS A 154 14.08 -8.25 16.65
C LYS A 154 14.36 -9.20 15.48
N LYS A 155 15.45 -9.99 15.58
CA LYS A 155 15.87 -10.94 14.54
C LYS A 155 14.80 -11.97 14.16
N ASP A 156 13.89 -12.28 15.07
CA ASP A 156 12.75 -13.17 14.84
C ASP A 156 11.52 -12.46 14.26
N GLY A 157 11.63 -11.18 13.96
CA GLY A 157 10.55 -10.34 13.43
C GLY A 157 9.55 -9.86 14.49
N SER A 158 9.78 -10.12 15.78
CA SER A 158 8.96 -9.59 16.87
C SER A 158 9.28 -8.12 17.18
N PHE A 159 8.34 -7.42 17.82
CA PHE A 159 8.56 -6.05 18.30
C PHE A 159 9.52 -6.02 19.49
N ASP A 160 10.42 -5.06 19.52
CA ASP A 160 11.24 -4.79 20.71
C ASP A 160 10.51 -3.82 21.63
N TYR A 161 9.60 -4.35 22.45
CA TYR A 161 8.75 -3.55 23.33
C TYR A 161 9.54 -2.73 24.35
N ASP A 162 10.70 -3.20 24.80
CA ASP A 162 11.53 -2.47 25.75
C ASP A 162 12.20 -1.28 25.07
N ALA A 163 12.82 -1.49 23.92
CA ALA A 163 13.40 -0.41 23.13
C ALA A 163 12.35 0.61 22.65
N ILE A 164 11.14 0.16 22.29
CA ILE A 164 10.03 1.05 21.93
C ILE A 164 9.64 1.92 23.14
N ARG A 165 9.55 1.34 24.34
CA ARG A 165 9.22 2.10 25.57
C ARG A 165 10.28 3.15 25.89
N GLU A 166 11.56 2.81 25.74
CA GLU A 166 12.68 3.74 25.97
C GLU A 166 12.76 4.83 24.90
N GLY A 167 12.37 4.50 23.65
CA GLY A 167 12.43 5.42 22.52
C GLY A 167 11.32 6.47 22.51
N ILE A 168 10.13 6.17 23.04
CA ILE A 168 9.01 7.11 23.11
C ILE A 168 9.25 8.11 24.24
N ASN A 169 9.18 9.40 23.93
CA ASN A 169 9.41 10.48 24.86
C ASN A 169 8.38 11.62 24.70
N GLU A 170 8.53 12.70 25.47
CA GLU A 170 7.58 13.82 25.45
C GLU A 170 7.45 14.50 24.07
N LYS A 171 8.52 14.51 23.27
CA LYS A 171 8.53 15.10 21.92
C LYS A 171 7.91 14.19 20.88
N THR A 172 7.77 12.89 21.15
CA THR A 172 7.19 11.93 20.21
C THR A 172 5.73 12.29 19.95
N ARG A 173 5.48 12.97 18.85
CA ARG A 173 4.15 13.41 18.42
C ARG A 173 3.45 12.39 17.57
N LEU A 174 4.20 11.71 16.67
CA LEU A 174 3.64 10.79 15.70
C LEU A 174 4.49 9.53 15.59
N VAL A 175 3.82 8.39 15.63
CA VAL A 175 4.40 7.07 15.34
C VAL A 175 3.98 6.65 13.94
N THR A 176 4.96 6.35 13.08
CA THR A 176 4.75 5.84 11.73
C THR A 176 5.00 4.34 11.69
N ILE A 177 4.00 3.58 11.28
CA ILE A 177 4.04 2.11 11.19
C ILE A 177 3.90 1.71 9.73
N GLN A 178 4.96 1.18 9.13
CA GLN A 178 4.91 0.64 7.79
C GLN A 178 4.42 -0.82 7.84
N ARG A 179 3.23 -1.11 7.27
CA ARG A 179 2.62 -2.43 7.26
C ARG A 179 3.37 -3.41 6.38
N SER A 180 3.56 -3.06 5.09
CA SER A 180 4.26 -3.90 4.13
C SER A 180 5.75 -3.93 4.41
N LYS A 181 6.38 -5.07 4.11
CA LYS A 181 7.84 -5.19 4.16
C LYS A 181 8.56 -4.27 3.16
N GLY A 182 7.89 -3.88 2.07
CA GLY A 182 8.56 -3.20 0.97
C GLY A 182 9.72 -4.03 0.45
N TYR A 183 10.92 -3.43 0.40
CA TYR A 183 12.16 -4.12 0.00
C TYR A 183 12.95 -4.70 1.17
N ALA A 184 12.53 -4.44 2.41
CA ALA A 184 13.23 -4.93 3.59
C ALA A 184 13.06 -6.45 3.78
N ASP A 185 14.09 -7.10 4.31
CA ASP A 185 14.03 -8.51 4.72
C ASP A 185 13.44 -8.63 6.13
N ARG A 186 12.14 -8.35 6.24
CA ARG A 186 11.36 -8.45 7.47
C ARG A 186 9.95 -8.98 7.18
N PRO A 187 9.23 -9.52 8.17
CA PRO A 187 7.83 -9.92 7.96
C PRO A 187 6.94 -8.70 7.70
N THR A 188 5.91 -8.90 6.88
CA THR A 188 4.78 -7.98 6.76
C THR A 188 3.90 -8.09 8.01
N LEU A 189 3.33 -6.98 8.46
CA LEU A 189 2.51 -6.94 9.67
C LEU A 189 1.04 -7.24 9.35
N SER A 190 0.44 -8.19 10.09
CA SER A 190 -1.01 -8.35 10.10
C SER A 190 -1.68 -7.15 10.80
N VAL A 191 -2.96 -6.92 10.51
CA VAL A 191 -3.74 -5.90 11.20
C VAL A 191 -3.80 -6.17 12.71
N GLU A 192 -3.92 -7.44 13.12
CA GLU A 192 -3.88 -7.84 14.54
C GLU A 192 -2.58 -7.39 15.23
N ARG A 193 -1.42 -7.70 14.63
CA ARG A 193 -0.12 -7.28 15.18
C ARG A 193 0.03 -5.76 15.25
N ILE A 194 -0.49 -5.04 14.25
CA ILE A 194 -0.53 -3.57 14.27
C ILE A 194 -1.36 -3.09 15.46
N GLY A 195 -2.52 -3.72 15.71
CA GLY A 195 -3.37 -3.38 16.84
C GLY A 195 -2.70 -3.61 18.20
N GLU A 196 -1.99 -4.73 18.38
CA GLU A 196 -1.19 -5.02 19.58
C GLU A 196 -0.12 -3.92 19.80
N LEU A 197 0.59 -3.56 18.75
CA LEU A 197 1.61 -2.52 18.78
C LEU A 197 1.02 -1.15 19.14
N ILE A 198 -0.06 -0.74 18.50
CA ILE A 198 -0.74 0.54 18.78
C ILE A 198 -1.24 0.58 20.22
N LYS A 199 -1.86 -0.49 20.70
CA LYS A 199 -2.31 -0.59 22.10
C LYS A 199 -1.15 -0.43 23.08
N PHE A 200 -0.01 -1.06 22.80
CA PHE A 200 1.19 -0.92 23.63
C PHE A 200 1.70 0.53 23.64
N ILE A 201 1.81 1.15 22.48
CA ILE A 201 2.28 2.54 22.32
C ILE A 201 1.34 3.52 23.04
N LYS A 202 0.02 3.37 22.85
CA LYS A 202 -0.99 4.22 23.49
C LYS A 202 -1.02 4.07 25.02
N ASN A 203 -0.60 2.94 25.56
CA ASN A 203 -0.42 2.78 27.02
C ASN A 203 0.77 3.57 27.55
N ILE A 204 1.79 3.83 26.72
CA ILE A 204 2.95 4.67 27.10
C ILE A 204 2.60 6.16 26.94
N LYS A 205 2.05 6.53 25.78
CA LYS A 205 1.73 7.91 25.41
C LYS A 205 0.36 7.96 24.71
N PRO A 206 -0.73 8.20 25.47
CA PRO A 206 -2.10 8.13 24.95
C PRO A 206 -2.42 9.13 23.83
N ASP A 207 -1.76 10.28 23.83
CA ASP A 207 -1.97 11.39 22.89
C ASP A 207 -1.11 11.30 21.61
N VAL A 208 -0.21 10.31 21.50
CA VAL A 208 0.60 10.12 20.30
C VAL A 208 -0.27 9.71 19.12
N ILE A 209 0.00 10.24 17.94
CA ILE A 209 -0.70 9.89 16.71
C ILE A 209 -0.08 8.61 16.15
N CYS A 210 -0.88 7.55 15.96
CA CYS A 210 -0.46 6.33 15.28
C CYS A 210 -0.92 6.36 13.83
N MET A 211 0.02 6.56 12.91
CA MET A 211 -0.19 6.55 11.46
C MET A 211 0.32 5.25 10.86
N VAL A 212 -0.48 4.59 10.03
CA VAL A 212 -0.09 3.38 9.32
C VAL A 212 0.06 3.69 7.82
N ASP A 213 1.26 3.44 7.27
CA ASP A 213 1.44 3.27 5.82
C ASP A 213 0.87 1.90 5.44
N ASN A 214 -0.31 1.93 4.82
CA ASN A 214 -1.09 0.74 4.47
C ASN A 214 -0.84 0.25 3.05
N CYS A 215 0.07 0.88 2.31
CA CYS A 215 0.39 0.50 0.94
C CYS A 215 0.62 -1.00 0.79
N TYR A 216 -0.04 -1.61 -0.21
CA TYR A 216 -0.05 -3.04 -0.54
C TYR A 216 -0.80 -3.95 0.44
N GLY A 217 -1.30 -3.43 1.58
CA GLY A 217 -2.05 -4.20 2.56
C GLY A 217 -3.57 -4.08 2.43
N GLU A 218 -4.06 -3.07 1.72
CA GLU A 218 -5.48 -2.77 1.61
C GLU A 218 -6.24 -3.96 0.99
N PHE A 219 -7.35 -4.33 1.60
CA PHE A 219 -8.23 -5.45 1.19
C PHE A 219 -7.62 -6.86 1.25
N ILE A 220 -6.45 -7.02 1.89
CA ILE A 220 -5.80 -8.34 2.05
C ILE A 220 -6.34 -9.09 3.27
N GLU A 221 -6.87 -8.37 4.25
CA GLU A 221 -7.60 -8.90 5.41
C GLU A 221 -9.04 -8.34 5.39
N THR A 222 -9.93 -8.85 6.23
CA THR A 222 -11.32 -8.37 6.35
C THR A 222 -11.41 -7.06 7.12
N ILE A 223 -10.40 -6.75 7.92
CA ILE A 223 -10.27 -5.52 8.71
C ILE A 223 -9.06 -4.71 8.25
N GLU A 224 -9.08 -3.42 8.56
CA GLU A 224 -8.01 -2.48 8.24
C GLU A 224 -7.35 -1.94 9.52
N PRO A 225 -6.16 -1.33 9.45
CA PRO A 225 -5.47 -0.82 10.63
C PRO A 225 -6.28 0.21 11.44
N SER A 226 -7.21 0.91 10.81
CA SER A 226 -8.18 1.81 11.49
C SER A 226 -9.10 1.07 12.45
N ASP A 227 -9.48 -0.19 12.16
CA ASP A 227 -10.33 -1.01 13.03
C ASP A 227 -9.64 -1.39 14.34
N VAL A 228 -8.33 -1.32 14.40
CA VAL A 228 -7.51 -1.72 15.56
C VAL A 228 -6.80 -0.54 16.24
N GLY A 229 -7.22 0.69 15.93
CA GLY A 229 -6.81 1.88 16.67
C GLY A 229 -5.79 2.78 15.97
N ALA A 230 -5.48 2.57 14.69
CA ALA A 230 -4.72 3.56 13.93
C ALA A 230 -5.49 4.88 13.83
N ASP A 231 -4.83 5.98 14.17
CA ASP A 231 -5.42 7.32 14.08
C ASP A 231 -5.50 7.82 12.63
N MET A 232 -4.56 7.37 11.79
CA MET A 232 -4.55 7.59 10.34
C MET A 232 -4.08 6.34 9.61
N VAL A 233 -4.69 6.09 8.46
CA VAL A 233 -4.30 5.07 7.47
C VAL A 233 -4.06 5.77 6.15
N VAL A 234 -2.88 5.59 5.57
CA VAL A 234 -2.40 6.37 4.43
C VAL A 234 -1.91 5.45 3.31
N GLY A 235 -2.20 5.80 2.08
CA GLY A 235 -1.73 4.99 0.95
C GLY A 235 -1.92 5.66 -0.42
N SER A 236 -1.72 4.86 -1.44
CA SER A 236 -1.69 5.28 -2.84
C SER A 236 -2.85 4.70 -3.64
N LEU A 237 -3.48 5.52 -4.48
CA LEU A 237 -4.52 5.04 -5.41
C LEU A 237 -3.94 4.30 -6.62
N ILE A 238 -2.66 4.49 -6.94
CA ILE A 238 -2.01 3.71 -8.01
C ILE A 238 -1.63 2.28 -7.57
N LYS A 239 -2.01 1.90 -6.34
CA LYS A 239 -1.85 0.56 -5.75
C LYS A 239 -3.22 -0.09 -5.52
N ASN A 240 -3.37 -0.92 -4.47
CA ASN A 240 -4.57 -1.70 -4.22
C ASN A 240 -5.88 -0.91 -4.33
N PRO A 241 -6.07 0.23 -3.65
CA PRO A 241 -7.39 0.90 -3.62
C PRO A 241 -7.84 1.46 -4.95
N GLY A 242 -6.92 1.70 -5.87
CA GLY A 242 -7.27 2.17 -7.22
C GLY A 242 -7.67 1.09 -8.19
N GLY A 243 -7.61 -0.21 -7.80
CA GLY A 243 -8.09 -1.33 -8.60
C GLY A 243 -7.49 -1.41 -10.01
N GLY A 244 -6.28 -0.89 -10.22
CA GLY A 244 -5.62 -0.81 -11.52
C GLY A 244 -6.18 0.25 -12.47
N LEU A 245 -7.16 1.06 -12.05
CA LEU A 245 -7.82 2.07 -12.88
C LEU A 245 -7.48 3.51 -12.49
N ALA A 246 -7.15 3.78 -11.24
CA ALA A 246 -6.79 5.12 -10.82
C ALA A 246 -5.47 5.55 -11.49
N PRO A 247 -5.48 6.65 -12.28
CA PRO A 247 -4.29 7.08 -13.02
C PRO A 247 -3.26 7.79 -12.14
N VAL A 248 -3.67 8.23 -10.95
CA VAL A 248 -2.90 9.06 -10.01
C VAL A 248 -3.62 9.02 -8.66
N GLY A 249 -3.06 9.63 -7.65
CA GLY A 249 -3.78 9.91 -6.42
C GLY A 249 -3.26 9.16 -5.21
N GLY A 250 -3.72 9.63 -4.07
CA GLY A 250 -3.50 9.04 -2.76
C GLY A 250 -4.70 9.26 -1.85
N TYR A 251 -4.68 8.56 -0.73
CA TYR A 251 -5.71 8.67 0.30
C TYR A 251 -5.10 8.81 1.68
N ILE A 252 -5.81 9.54 2.54
CA ILE A 252 -5.55 9.67 3.97
C ILE A 252 -6.90 9.50 4.67
N CYS A 253 -7.08 8.41 5.39
CA CYS A 253 -8.29 8.11 6.16
C CYS A 253 -7.95 8.14 7.65
N GLY A 254 -8.80 8.70 8.51
CA GLY A 254 -8.50 8.75 9.94
C GLY A 254 -9.44 9.63 10.74
N LYS A 255 -8.96 10.04 11.92
CA LYS A 255 -9.66 11.03 12.72
C LYS A 255 -9.77 12.35 11.97
N LYS A 256 -10.93 12.98 12.06
CA LYS A 256 -11.24 14.19 11.31
C LYS A 256 -10.20 15.30 11.51
N GLU A 257 -9.76 15.53 12.74
CA GLU A 257 -8.71 16.52 13.06
C GLU A 257 -7.45 16.30 12.24
N TYR A 258 -6.97 15.07 12.14
CA TYR A 258 -5.70 14.76 11.45
C TYR A 258 -5.85 14.78 9.93
N VAL A 259 -7.03 14.42 9.42
CA VAL A 259 -7.35 14.52 8.01
C VAL A 259 -7.49 15.99 7.58
N ASP A 260 -8.14 16.84 8.39
CA ASP A 260 -8.24 18.28 8.16
C ASP A 260 -6.85 18.94 8.14
N ASN A 261 -5.97 18.60 9.07
CA ASN A 261 -4.59 19.07 9.09
C ASN A 261 -3.82 18.67 7.82
N ALA A 262 -4.02 17.46 7.35
CA ALA A 262 -3.46 16.99 6.08
C ALA A 262 -4.03 17.78 4.88
N ALA A 263 -5.32 18.07 4.87
CA ALA A 263 -5.96 18.88 3.83
C ALA A 263 -5.43 20.32 3.80
N PHE A 264 -5.20 20.96 4.97
CA PHE A 264 -4.52 22.25 5.04
C PHE A 264 -3.09 22.21 4.52
N ARG A 265 -2.40 21.08 4.71
CA ARG A 265 -1.05 20.91 4.18
C ARG A 265 -1.03 20.65 2.68
N LEU A 266 -2.02 19.95 2.16
CA LEU A 266 -2.15 19.65 0.73
C LEU A 266 -2.49 20.93 -0.08
N THR A 267 -3.36 21.77 0.43
CA THR A 267 -3.81 23.01 -0.21
C THR A 267 -3.14 24.23 0.45
N ALA A 268 -3.82 24.84 1.41
CA ALA A 268 -3.27 25.90 2.25
C ALA A 268 -4.07 26.01 3.56
N PRO A 269 -3.47 26.55 4.64
CA PRO A 269 -4.21 26.89 5.84
C PRO A 269 -5.39 27.81 5.53
N GLY A 270 -6.58 27.44 6.02
CA GLY A 270 -7.83 28.16 5.77
C GLY A 270 -8.60 27.73 4.51
N LEU A 271 -8.00 26.93 3.61
CA LEU A 271 -8.67 26.36 2.43
C LEU A 271 -9.06 24.89 2.65
N GLY A 272 -8.10 24.07 3.02
CA GLY A 272 -8.33 22.66 3.41
C GLY A 272 -8.98 21.84 2.30
N SER A 273 -9.99 21.04 2.70
CA SER A 273 -10.68 20.10 1.82
C SER A 273 -11.70 20.73 0.86
N GLU A 274 -12.01 22.02 0.99
CA GLU A 274 -12.98 22.70 0.11
C GLU A 274 -12.48 22.84 -1.33
N LEU A 275 -11.15 22.86 -1.54
CA LEU A 275 -10.52 23.00 -2.84
C LEU A 275 -10.01 21.66 -3.38
N GLY A 276 -9.80 21.64 -4.68
CA GLY A 276 -9.23 20.51 -5.40
C GLY A 276 -10.21 19.89 -6.39
N ALA A 277 -10.13 20.36 -7.64
CA ALA A 277 -10.96 19.87 -8.72
C ALA A 277 -10.67 18.38 -9.01
N SER A 278 -11.70 17.62 -9.36
CA SER A 278 -11.57 16.19 -9.70
C SER A 278 -10.95 15.93 -11.06
N LEU A 279 -10.93 16.92 -11.96
CA LEU A 279 -10.24 16.84 -13.26
C LEU A 279 -10.63 15.61 -14.11
N GLY A 280 -11.85 15.10 -13.95
CA GLY A 280 -12.36 13.97 -14.74
C GLY A 280 -11.93 12.59 -14.23
N VAL A 281 -11.27 12.47 -13.08
CA VAL A 281 -10.81 11.18 -12.56
C VAL A 281 -11.86 10.44 -11.72
N ASN A 282 -12.96 11.08 -11.34
CA ASN A 282 -14.00 10.45 -10.52
C ASN A 282 -14.46 9.08 -11.04
N PRO A 283 -14.74 8.87 -12.34
CA PRO A 283 -15.13 7.54 -12.84
C PRO A 283 -14.09 6.47 -12.53
N SER A 284 -12.80 6.77 -12.76
CA SER A 284 -11.70 5.84 -12.50
C SER A 284 -11.51 5.57 -11.02
N PHE A 285 -11.71 6.56 -10.16
CA PHE A 285 -11.58 6.41 -8.71
C PHE A 285 -12.70 5.57 -8.12
N TYR A 286 -13.96 5.84 -8.49
CA TYR A 286 -15.10 5.05 -8.05
C TYR A 286 -15.05 3.61 -8.55
N GLN A 287 -14.83 3.43 -9.86
CA GLN A 287 -14.74 2.11 -10.46
C GLN A 287 -13.51 1.36 -9.94
N GLY A 288 -12.38 2.05 -9.76
CA GLY A 288 -11.17 1.48 -9.19
C GLY A 288 -11.38 0.95 -7.79
N LEU A 289 -11.98 1.75 -6.91
CA LEU A 289 -12.32 1.31 -5.55
C LEU A 289 -13.28 0.11 -5.56
N PHE A 290 -14.30 0.13 -6.45
CA PHE A 290 -15.25 -0.97 -6.57
C PHE A 290 -14.55 -2.28 -6.97
N LEU A 291 -13.57 -2.23 -7.87
CA LEU A 291 -12.82 -3.41 -8.32
C LEU A 291 -11.66 -3.79 -7.40
N ALA A 292 -11.22 -2.90 -6.54
CA ALA A 292 -10.02 -3.06 -5.72
C ALA A 292 -9.94 -4.38 -4.92
N PRO A 293 -11.00 -4.86 -4.26
CA PRO A 293 -10.95 -6.15 -3.55
C PRO A 293 -10.62 -7.32 -4.45
N THR A 294 -11.25 -7.40 -5.63
CA THR A 294 -11.02 -8.47 -6.61
C THR A 294 -9.62 -8.39 -7.23
N VAL A 295 -9.19 -7.19 -7.60
CA VAL A 295 -7.85 -6.95 -8.18
C VAL A 295 -6.76 -7.27 -7.17
N SER A 296 -6.90 -6.86 -5.92
CA SER A 296 -5.95 -7.15 -4.84
C SER A 296 -5.87 -8.65 -4.55
N ALA A 297 -7.01 -9.36 -4.53
CA ALA A 297 -7.04 -10.82 -4.39
C ALA A 297 -6.35 -11.52 -5.55
N GLY A 298 -6.55 -11.03 -6.78
CA GLY A 298 -5.86 -11.54 -7.97
C GLY A 298 -4.34 -11.37 -7.86
N ALA A 299 -3.89 -10.20 -7.45
CA ALA A 299 -2.47 -9.91 -7.22
C ALA A 299 -1.87 -10.80 -6.12
N LEU A 300 -2.57 -10.98 -4.99
CA LEU A 300 -2.15 -11.87 -3.91
C LEU A 300 -2.03 -13.32 -4.35
N LYS A 301 -3.01 -13.84 -5.09
CA LYS A 301 -2.96 -15.19 -5.66
C LYS A 301 -1.79 -15.34 -6.62
N GLY A 302 -1.54 -14.35 -7.47
CA GLY A 302 -0.39 -14.32 -8.38
C GLY A 302 0.94 -14.35 -7.64
N ALA A 303 1.08 -13.59 -6.55
CA ALA A 303 2.28 -13.58 -5.70
C ALA A 303 2.52 -14.95 -5.04
N ILE A 304 1.47 -15.59 -4.51
CA ILE A 304 1.55 -16.92 -3.90
C ILE A 304 1.92 -17.99 -4.94
N PHE A 305 1.29 -17.92 -6.11
CA PHE A 305 1.60 -18.83 -7.22
C PHE A 305 3.07 -18.68 -7.67
N ALA A 306 3.54 -17.44 -7.84
CA ALA A 306 4.93 -17.16 -8.17
C ALA A 306 5.90 -17.73 -7.13
N ALA A 307 5.62 -17.55 -5.83
CA ALA A 307 6.43 -18.14 -4.77
C ALA A 307 6.53 -19.66 -4.94
N ARG A 308 5.40 -20.35 -5.08
CA ARG A 308 5.38 -21.83 -5.24
C ARG A 308 6.13 -22.29 -6.49
N LEU A 309 6.00 -21.57 -7.60
CA LEU A 309 6.68 -21.92 -8.84
C LEU A 309 8.21 -21.74 -8.71
N TYR A 310 8.66 -20.61 -8.16
CA TYR A 310 10.09 -20.32 -7.99
C TYR A 310 10.74 -21.20 -6.92
N GLU A 311 10.04 -21.58 -5.85
CA GLU A 311 10.50 -22.61 -4.90
C GLU A 311 10.76 -23.95 -5.60
N LYS A 312 9.84 -24.39 -6.48
CA LYS A 312 10.04 -25.62 -7.28
C LYS A 312 11.24 -25.54 -8.21
N LEU A 313 11.62 -24.35 -8.64
CA LEU A 313 12.82 -24.08 -9.44
C LEU A 313 14.09 -23.97 -8.59
N GLY A 314 13.99 -24.07 -7.26
CA GLY A 314 15.11 -24.02 -6.33
C GLY A 314 15.55 -22.61 -5.90
N TYR A 315 14.78 -21.58 -6.20
CA TYR A 315 15.07 -20.22 -5.76
C TYR A 315 14.60 -19.96 -4.34
N ARG A 316 15.32 -19.13 -3.60
CA ARG A 316 14.84 -18.54 -2.35
C ARG A 316 13.77 -17.49 -2.66
N VAL A 317 12.64 -17.59 -1.99
CA VAL A 317 11.51 -16.65 -2.12
C VAL A 317 11.06 -16.15 -0.75
N ILE A 318 10.62 -14.89 -0.68
CA ILE A 318 10.20 -14.25 0.57
C ILE A 318 8.94 -13.40 0.30
N PRO A 319 7.82 -13.73 0.94
CA PRO A 319 7.49 -14.90 1.76
C PRO A 319 7.50 -16.19 0.92
N ASN A 320 7.62 -17.35 1.57
CA ASN A 320 7.51 -18.62 0.86
C ASN A 320 6.04 -18.93 0.46
N GLY A 321 5.85 -19.98 -0.33
CA GLY A 321 4.53 -20.32 -0.88
C GLY A 321 3.51 -20.81 0.16
N THR A 322 3.90 -21.03 1.42
CA THR A 322 3.03 -21.50 2.50
C THR A 322 2.79 -20.45 3.60
N GLU A 323 3.64 -19.44 3.70
CA GLU A 323 3.49 -18.38 4.71
C GLU A 323 2.21 -17.58 4.51
N GLU A 324 1.57 -17.17 5.63
CA GLU A 324 0.45 -16.21 5.60
C GLU A 324 0.94 -14.86 5.08
N ARG A 325 0.04 -14.14 4.41
CA ARG A 325 0.37 -12.90 3.74
C ARG A 325 -0.55 -11.77 4.14
N TYR A 326 0.05 -10.61 4.31
CA TYR A 326 -0.65 -9.38 4.72
C TYR A 326 -0.38 -8.22 3.76
N ASP A 327 0.31 -8.51 2.65
CA ASP A 327 0.50 -7.66 1.47
C ASP A 327 0.61 -8.51 0.20
N ILE A 328 0.77 -7.86 -0.96
CA ILE A 328 0.91 -8.51 -2.27
C ILE A 328 2.37 -8.62 -2.73
N ILE A 329 3.34 -8.32 -1.87
CA ILE A 329 4.75 -8.31 -2.24
C ILE A 329 5.31 -9.74 -2.30
N GLN A 330 6.09 -10.01 -3.34
CA GLN A 330 6.84 -11.25 -3.50
C GLN A 330 8.27 -10.93 -3.92
N ALA A 331 9.24 -11.31 -3.10
CA ALA A 331 10.65 -11.29 -3.46
C ALA A 331 11.09 -12.67 -3.98
N VAL A 332 11.94 -12.67 -4.99
CA VAL A 332 12.59 -13.85 -5.55
C VAL A 332 14.08 -13.53 -5.67
N GLU A 333 14.92 -14.32 -5.03
CA GLU A 333 16.38 -14.15 -5.07
C GLU A 333 16.94 -14.85 -6.32
N LEU A 334 17.33 -14.07 -7.32
CA LEU A 334 17.73 -14.59 -8.62
C LEU A 334 19.24 -14.89 -8.72
N GLU A 335 20.00 -14.62 -7.65
CA GLU A 335 21.40 -15.01 -7.42
C GLU A 335 22.44 -14.41 -8.38
N THR A 336 22.14 -14.22 -9.68
CA THR A 336 23.08 -13.67 -10.66
C THR A 336 22.45 -12.62 -11.56
N PRO A 337 23.25 -11.66 -12.08
CA PRO A 337 22.77 -10.64 -13.03
C PRO A 337 22.12 -11.23 -14.28
N GLU A 338 22.63 -12.35 -14.78
CA GLU A 338 22.10 -13.00 -15.99
C GLU A 338 20.69 -13.55 -15.76
N LYS A 339 20.43 -14.16 -14.59
CA LYS A 339 19.10 -14.64 -14.20
C LYS A 339 18.13 -13.47 -13.99
N LEU A 340 18.58 -12.37 -13.38
CA LEU A 340 17.79 -11.15 -13.22
C LEU A 340 17.41 -10.57 -14.59
N ILE A 341 18.36 -10.46 -15.50
CA ILE A 341 18.13 -9.99 -16.87
C ILE A 341 17.13 -10.90 -17.60
N ALA A 342 17.29 -12.21 -17.48
CA ALA A 342 16.37 -13.18 -18.09
C ALA A 342 14.95 -13.05 -17.51
N PHE A 343 14.82 -12.87 -16.20
CA PHE A 343 13.55 -12.61 -15.52
C PHE A 343 12.88 -11.33 -16.04
N CYS A 344 13.61 -10.22 -16.09
CA CYS A 344 13.09 -8.93 -16.58
C CYS A 344 12.63 -9.02 -18.03
N LYS A 345 13.41 -9.69 -18.90
CA LYS A 345 13.02 -9.96 -20.29
C LYS A 345 11.76 -10.80 -20.39
N GLY A 346 11.63 -11.83 -19.54
CA GLY A 346 10.44 -12.68 -19.50
C GLY A 346 9.19 -11.91 -19.07
N ILE A 347 9.28 -11.07 -18.04
CA ILE A 347 8.17 -10.20 -17.59
C ILE A 347 7.79 -9.24 -18.72
N GLN A 348 8.75 -8.58 -19.37
CA GLN A 348 8.47 -7.66 -20.48
C GLN A 348 7.79 -8.37 -21.65
N ALA A 349 8.28 -9.53 -22.05
CA ALA A 349 7.70 -10.31 -23.15
C ALA A 349 6.29 -10.86 -22.82
N ALA A 350 5.98 -11.06 -21.55
CA ALA A 350 4.66 -11.52 -21.09
C ALA A 350 3.65 -10.38 -20.86
N ALA A 351 4.11 -9.11 -20.87
CA ALA A 351 3.25 -7.95 -20.65
C ALA A 351 2.28 -7.74 -21.83
N PRO A 352 1.05 -7.26 -21.60
CA PRO A 352 0.10 -6.96 -22.68
C PRO A 352 0.49 -5.73 -23.50
N VAL A 353 1.31 -4.85 -22.94
CA VAL A 353 1.81 -3.61 -23.58
C VAL A 353 3.32 -3.69 -23.69
N ASP A 354 3.86 -3.25 -24.85
CA ASP A 354 5.29 -3.24 -25.14
C ASP A 354 5.99 -4.61 -25.03
N SER A 355 5.28 -5.71 -25.24
CA SER A 355 5.85 -7.08 -25.19
C SER A 355 6.94 -7.33 -26.24
N HIS A 356 6.96 -6.53 -27.31
CA HIS A 356 7.93 -6.62 -28.40
C HIS A 356 9.25 -5.86 -28.11
N VAL A 357 9.30 -5.07 -27.04
CA VAL A 357 10.51 -4.28 -26.67
C VAL A 357 11.42 -5.11 -25.79
N THR A 358 12.72 -4.88 -25.96
CA THR A 358 13.73 -5.44 -25.07
C THR A 358 14.30 -4.31 -24.21
N PRO A 359 14.29 -4.40 -22.88
CA PRO A 359 14.90 -3.40 -22.02
C PRO A 359 16.40 -3.20 -22.35
N VAL A 360 16.84 -1.95 -22.49
CA VAL A 360 18.24 -1.60 -22.82
C VAL A 360 19.08 -1.45 -21.56
N SER A 361 18.45 -1.07 -20.43
CA SER A 361 19.09 -0.93 -19.13
C SER A 361 18.24 -1.61 -18.07
N TYR A 362 18.88 -2.39 -17.23
CA TYR A 362 18.24 -3.10 -16.12
C TYR A 362 18.44 -2.39 -14.77
N THR A 363 19.20 -1.32 -14.73
CA THR A 363 19.44 -0.54 -13.50
C THR A 363 18.19 0.14 -12.98
N HIS A 364 17.19 0.39 -13.82
CA HIS A 364 15.89 0.93 -13.41
C HIS A 364 14.90 -0.15 -12.97
N LEU A 365 15.19 -1.41 -13.28
CA LEU A 365 14.38 -2.58 -12.92
C LEU A 365 14.94 -3.28 -11.68
N THR A 366 16.18 -3.00 -11.34
CA THR A 366 16.74 -3.37 -10.06
C THR A 366 16.28 -2.36 -9.01
N LEU A 367 16.01 -2.86 -7.83
CA LEU A 367 15.80 -2.09 -6.62
C LEU A 367 16.82 -0.96 -6.50
N PRO A 368 16.46 0.14 -5.81
CA PRO A 368 17.42 1.17 -5.49
C PRO A 368 18.67 0.50 -4.93
N THR A 369 19.75 0.68 -5.63
CA THR A 369 21.08 0.21 -5.25
C THR A 369 21.56 1.07 -4.09
N SER A 370 21.03 0.83 -2.91
CA SER A 370 21.63 1.34 -1.69
C SER A 370 22.87 0.54 -1.28
N ASP A 371 23.18 -0.57 -2.00
CA ASP A 371 24.25 -1.49 -1.63
C ASP A 371 25.00 -2.06 -2.85
N LEU A 372 25.53 -1.18 -3.70
CA LEU A 372 26.63 -1.50 -4.62
C LEU A 372 27.79 -0.55 -4.39
#